data_08654a2e8225b33d6a3e496cc0b9fea7
#
_entry.id   08654a2e8225b33d6a3e496cc0b9fea7
#
_cell.length_a   1.000
_cell.length_b   1.000
_cell.length_c   1.000
_cell.angle_alpha   90.00
_cell.angle_beta   90.00
_cell.angle_gamma   90.00
#
_symmetry.space_group_name_H-M   'P 1'
#
loop_
_entity.id
_entity.type
_entity.pdbx_description
1 polymer ?
#
loop_
_entity_poly.entity_id
_entity_poly.type
_entity_poly.pdbx_seq_one_letter_code
_entity_poly.pdbx_strand_id
1 'polypeptide(L)'
;AVSKCQSLYDYTQREKENVRLKSENERHKLLLVILGLCTCLVLIGFYVYYKNSKNAKIEQKRQMEELQHLLEKSASQGSTNKDALARMKETEIYSLLLNKMKVNQNITQAEWSELDQAINQYFVDFKLKLYRICNLSDLEYQICLLLKLEVSLSDISTLVHREPSALTMSRKRLFKKMFKKEGKAEELDSFIRSI
;
A
#
# COMPACT_ATOMS: atom_id res chain seq x y z
N ALA A 1 -22.07 -20.03 86.98
CA ALA A 1 -22.66 -19.11 85.99
C ALA A 1 -21.61 -18.43 85.10
N VAL A 2 -20.48 -18.02 85.60
CA VAL A 2 -19.39 -17.26 84.89
C VAL A 2 -18.78 -18.10 83.74
N SER A 3 -18.56 -19.39 83.93
CA SER A 3 -17.90 -20.27 82.97
C SER A 3 -18.77 -20.53 81.69
N LYS A 4 -20.12 -20.54 81.84
CA LYS A 4 -21.02 -20.64 80.70
C LYS A 4 -21.08 -19.38 79.84
N CYS A 5 -21.00 -18.20 80.45
CA CYS A 5 -20.91 -16.94 79.71
C CYS A 5 -19.60 -16.80 78.93
N GLN A 6 -18.49 -17.29 79.50
CA GLN A 6 -17.20 -17.25 78.85
C GLN A 6 -17.12 -18.19 77.62
N SER A 7 -17.66 -19.38 77.75
CA SER A 7 -17.72 -20.34 76.61
C SER A 7 -18.63 -19.87 75.49
N LEU A 8 -19.71 -19.14 75.78
CA LEU A 8 -20.61 -18.56 74.78
C LEU A 8 -19.95 -17.37 74.07
N TYR A 9 -19.20 -16.58 74.77
CA TYR A 9 -18.42 -15.48 74.21
C TYR A 9 -17.32 -15.98 73.25
N ASP A 10 -16.59 -17.00 73.66
CA ASP A 10 -15.54 -17.61 72.83
C ASP A 10 -16.14 -18.26 71.57
N TYR A 11 -17.31 -18.87 71.67
CA TYR A 11 -18.02 -19.44 70.53
C TYR A 11 -18.44 -18.35 69.54
N THR A 12 -19.03 -17.28 70.06
CA THR A 12 -19.45 -16.17 69.16
C THR A 12 -18.27 -15.44 68.51
N GLN A 13 -17.12 -15.35 69.14
CA GLN A 13 -15.90 -14.80 68.56
C GLN A 13 -15.36 -15.72 67.46
N ARG A 14 -15.28 -17.01 67.66
CA ARG A 14 -14.86 -17.98 66.62
C ARG A 14 -15.82 -18.03 65.43
N GLU A 15 -17.07 -17.87 65.64
CA GLU A 15 -18.07 -17.81 64.57
C GLU A 15 -17.89 -16.56 63.73
N LYS A 16 -17.64 -15.39 64.34
CA LYS A 16 -17.35 -14.13 63.62
C LYS A 16 -16.04 -14.23 62.84
N GLU A 17 -15.00 -14.83 63.42
CA GLU A 17 -13.72 -15.06 62.67
C GLU A 17 -13.91 -16.00 61.50
N ASN A 18 -14.65 -17.09 61.64
CA ASN A 18 -14.96 -18.02 60.56
C ASN A 18 -15.74 -17.35 59.42
N VAL A 19 -16.72 -16.51 59.76
CA VAL A 19 -17.50 -15.75 58.74
C VAL A 19 -16.59 -14.75 58.01
N ARG A 20 -15.69 -14.09 58.74
CA ARG A 20 -14.72 -13.14 58.17
C ARG A 20 -13.72 -13.84 57.23
N LEU A 21 -13.14 -14.96 57.68
CA LEU A 21 -12.22 -15.78 56.89
C LEU A 21 -12.91 -16.35 55.60
N LYS A 22 -14.15 -16.76 55.72
CA LYS A 22 -14.94 -17.17 54.54
C LYS A 22 -15.13 -16.03 53.56
N SER A 23 -15.49 -14.83 54.02
CA SER A 23 -15.66 -13.67 53.15
C SER A 23 -14.38 -13.22 52.47
N GLU A 24 -13.23 -13.28 53.19
CA GLU A 24 -11.92 -12.98 52.63
C GLU A 24 -11.51 -14.01 51.57
N ASN A 25 -11.75 -15.29 51.83
CA ASN A 25 -11.46 -16.37 50.86
C ASN A 25 -12.31 -16.25 49.58
N GLU A 26 -13.58 -15.89 49.72
CA GLU A 26 -14.45 -15.63 48.53
C GLU A 26 -13.96 -14.41 47.71
N ARG A 27 -13.49 -13.34 48.36
CA ARG A 27 -12.89 -12.20 47.68
C ARG A 27 -11.59 -12.58 46.96
N HIS A 28 -10.73 -13.39 47.55
CA HIS A 28 -9.50 -13.87 46.91
C HIS A 28 -9.83 -14.75 45.68
N LYS A 29 -10.80 -15.64 45.78
CA LYS A 29 -11.27 -16.44 44.65
C LYS A 29 -11.78 -15.55 43.50
N LEU A 30 -12.58 -14.55 43.82
CA LEU A 30 -13.11 -13.60 42.84
C LEU A 30 -11.99 -12.82 42.15
N LEU A 31 -10.99 -12.35 42.89
CA LEU A 31 -9.83 -11.65 42.36
C LEU A 31 -9.00 -12.55 41.41
N LEU A 32 -8.82 -13.83 41.76
CA LEU A 32 -8.11 -14.79 40.90
C LEU A 32 -8.86 -15.03 39.58
N VAL A 33 -10.19 -15.12 39.63
CA VAL A 33 -11.02 -15.25 38.42
C VAL A 33 -10.92 -14.02 37.52
N ILE A 34 -11.00 -12.83 38.11
CA ILE A 34 -10.86 -11.56 37.36
C ILE A 34 -9.45 -11.47 36.71
N LEU A 35 -8.41 -11.80 37.48
CA LEU A 35 -7.04 -11.80 36.97
C LEU A 35 -6.88 -12.78 35.80
N GLY A 36 -7.46 -13.99 35.90
CA GLY A 36 -7.49 -14.99 34.85
C GLY A 36 -8.20 -14.50 33.58
N LEU A 37 -9.35 -13.83 33.73
CA LEU A 37 -10.06 -13.26 32.60
C LEU A 37 -9.26 -12.13 31.92
N CYS A 38 -8.64 -11.26 32.69
CA CYS A 38 -7.78 -10.19 32.16
C CYS A 38 -6.59 -10.75 31.35
N THR A 39 -5.92 -11.79 31.86
CA THR A 39 -4.80 -12.42 31.14
C THR A 39 -5.27 -13.08 29.84
N CYS A 40 -6.41 -13.74 29.84
CA CYS A 40 -7.01 -14.31 28.62
C CYS A 40 -7.30 -13.24 27.55
N LEU A 41 -7.87 -12.10 27.96
CA LEU A 41 -8.15 -10.99 27.02
C LEU A 41 -6.86 -10.42 26.41
N VAL A 42 -5.81 -10.26 27.20
CA VAL A 42 -4.50 -9.80 26.70
C VAL A 42 -3.91 -10.79 25.69
N LEU A 43 -3.99 -12.09 25.96
CA LEU A 43 -3.49 -13.12 25.05
C LEU A 43 -4.27 -13.16 23.74
N ILE A 44 -5.60 -13.02 23.80
CA ILE A 44 -6.45 -12.94 22.60
C ILE A 44 -6.09 -11.70 21.77
N GLY A 45 -5.94 -10.55 22.41
CA GLY A 45 -5.53 -9.30 21.75
C GLY A 45 -4.18 -9.43 21.06
N PHE A 46 -3.21 -10.03 21.75
CA PHE A 46 -1.88 -10.29 21.18
C PHE A 46 -1.92 -11.26 19.99
N TYR A 47 -2.73 -12.32 20.09
CA TYR A 47 -2.92 -13.27 18.98
C TYR A 47 -3.54 -12.62 17.75
N VAL A 48 -4.59 -11.82 17.93
CA VAL A 48 -5.23 -11.08 16.83
C VAL A 48 -4.26 -10.09 16.18
N TYR A 49 -3.52 -9.34 17.00
CA TYR A 49 -2.49 -8.41 16.51
C TYR A 49 -1.42 -9.11 15.70
N TYR A 50 -0.88 -10.23 16.21
CA TYR A 50 0.15 -11.02 15.53
C TYR A 50 -0.36 -11.60 14.20
N LYS A 51 -1.58 -12.17 14.18
CA LYS A 51 -2.21 -12.72 12.98
C LYS A 51 -2.43 -11.63 11.92
N ASN A 52 -2.91 -10.45 12.32
CA ASN A 52 -3.16 -9.34 11.40
C ASN A 52 -1.85 -8.78 10.82
N SER A 53 -0.80 -8.64 11.64
CA SER A 53 0.53 -8.23 11.20
C SER A 53 1.16 -9.23 10.22
N LYS A 54 0.97 -10.53 10.45
CA LYS A 54 1.47 -11.58 9.55
C LYS A 54 0.76 -11.56 8.19
N ASN A 55 -0.56 -11.38 8.19
CA ASN A 55 -1.34 -11.30 6.95
C ASN A 55 -0.95 -10.08 6.11
N ALA A 56 -0.73 -8.93 6.73
CA ALA A 56 -0.25 -7.73 6.02
C ALA A 56 1.12 -7.93 5.36
N LYS A 57 2.05 -8.63 6.04
CA LYS A 57 3.37 -8.96 5.46
C LYS A 57 3.29 -9.95 4.30
N ILE A 58 2.38 -10.93 4.38
CA ILE A 58 2.17 -11.91 3.29
C ILE A 58 1.60 -11.22 2.05
N GLU A 59 0.65 -10.31 2.24
CA GLU A 59 0.06 -9.55 1.12
C GLU A 59 1.10 -8.65 0.44
N GLN A 60 1.93 -7.94 1.23
CA GLN A 60 3.05 -7.17 0.69
C GLN A 60 4.04 -8.04 -0.10
N LYS A 61 4.31 -9.25 0.38
CA LYS A 61 5.22 -10.18 -0.29
C LYS A 61 4.66 -10.68 -1.61
N ARG A 62 3.36 -11.02 -1.66
CA ARG A 62 2.66 -11.41 -2.90
C ARG A 62 2.68 -10.31 -3.96
N GLN A 63 2.36 -9.07 -3.57
CA GLN A 63 2.43 -7.93 -4.48
C GLN A 63 3.85 -7.70 -5.01
N MET A 64 4.86 -7.92 -4.19
CA MET A 64 6.26 -7.79 -4.60
C MET A 64 6.68 -8.91 -5.55
N GLU A 65 6.27 -10.15 -5.31
CA GLU A 65 6.55 -11.31 -6.19
C GLU A 65 5.84 -11.15 -7.54
N GLU A 66 4.58 -10.71 -7.56
CA GLU A 66 3.86 -10.44 -8.79
C GLU A 66 4.53 -9.31 -9.60
N LEU A 67 5.00 -8.29 -8.92
CA LEU A 67 5.74 -7.19 -9.53
C LEU A 67 7.09 -7.65 -10.11
N GLN A 68 7.83 -8.50 -9.39
CA GLN A 68 9.08 -9.09 -9.88
C GLN A 68 8.84 -9.99 -11.09
N HIS A 69 7.79 -10.80 -11.07
CA HIS A 69 7.42 -11.63 -12.23
C HIS A 69 7.04 -10.78 -13.46
N LEU A 70 6.37 -9.63 -13.26
CA LEU A 70 6.10 -8.68 -14.34
C LEU A 70 7.41 -8.04 -14.86
N LEU A 71 8.36 -7.74 -13.99
CA LEU A 71 9.68 -7.22 -14.38
C LEU A 71 10.52 -8.26 -15.16
N GLU A 72 10.55 -9.51 -14.73
CA GLU A 72 11.25 -10.59 -15.43
C GLU A 72 10.65 -10.89 -16.79
N LYS A 73 9.32 -10.92 -16.87
CA LYS A 73 8.60 -11.10 -18.14
C LYS A 73 8.83 -9.92 -19.08
N SER A 74 8.96 -8.70 -18.57
CA SER A 74 9.25 -7.51 -19.39
C SER A 74 10.71 -7.49 -19.89
N ALA A 75 11.64 -8.04 -19.14
CA ALA A 75 13.04 -8.16 -19.58
C ALA A 75 13.18 -9.09 -20.80
N SER A 76 12.36 -10.15 -20.87
CA SER A 76 12.30 -11.03 -22.05
C SER A 76 11.59 -10.38 -23.26
N GLN A 77 10.77 -9.34 -23.04
CA GLN A 77 10.05 -8.57 -24.07
C GLN A 77 10.86 -7.33 -24.57
N GLY A 78 12.08 -7.13 -24.13
CA GLY A 78 12.87 -5.95 -24.46
C GLY A 78 13.11 -5.73 -25.96
N SER A 79 13.08 -6.79 -26.77
CA SER A 79 13.14 -6.71 -28.24
C SER A 79 11.83 -6.17 -28.82
N THR A 80 10.69 -6.70 -28.36
CA THR A 80 9.34 -6.32 -28.80
C THR A 80 8.98 -4.87 -28.43
N ASN A 81 9.42 -4.39 -27.27
CA ASN A 81 9.14 -3.02 -26.84
C ASN A 81 9.90 -1.96 -27.67
N LYS A 82 11.14 -2.25 -28.11
CA LYS A 82 11.90 -1.34 -28.99
C LYS A 82 11.24 -1.21 -30.36
N ASP A 83 10.81 -2.32 -30.95
CA ASP A 83 10.12 -2.33 -32.24
C ASP A 83 8.77 -1.63 -32.16
N ALA A 84 8.02 -1.85 -31.06
CA ALA A 84 6.77 -1.14 -30.79
C ALA A 84 6.99 0.37 -30.67
N LEU A 85 8.02 0.80 -29.95
CA LEU A 85 8.35 2.21 -29.80
C LEU A 85 8.78 2.83 -31.14
N ALA A 86 9.55 2.12 -31.97
CA ALA A 86 9.93 2.59 -33.29
C ALA A 86 8.70 2.84 -34.17
N ARG A 87 7.76 1.88 -34.26
CA ARG A 87 6.49 2.04 -35.00
C ARG A 87 5.63 3.16 -34.41
N MET A 88 5.55 3.29 -33.09
CA MET A 88 4.81 4.37 -32.44
C MET A 88 5.37 5.74 -32.83
N LYS A 89 6.69 5.88 -32.97
CA LYS A 89 7.36 7.12 -33.40
C LYS A 89 7.06 7.52 -34.84
N GLU A 90 6.56 6.62 -35.67
CA GLU A 90 6.14 6.87 -37.06
C GLU A 90 4.68 7.36 -37.19
N THR A 91 3.93 7.38 -36.08
CA THR A 91 2.51 7.78 -36.07
C THR A 91 2.31 9.28 -36.14
N GLU A 92 1.17 9.70 -36.67
CA GLU A 92 0.77 11.12 -36.73
C GLU A 92 0.65 11.73 -35.33
N ILE A 93 0.10 10.98 -34.35
CA ILE A 93 -0.05 11.46 -32.98
C ILE A 93 1.32 11.69 -32.31
N TYR A 94 2.34 10.91 -32.62
CA TYR A 94 3.69 11.14 -32.13
C TYR A 94 4.31 12.40 -32.79
N SER A 95 4.09 12.61 -34.10
CA SER A 95 4.52 13.83 -34.81
C SER A 95 3.84 15.09 -34.23
N LEU A 96 2.55 14.99 -33.90
CA LEU A 96 1.81 16.05 -33.22
C LEU A 96 2.41 16.33 -31.84
N LEU A 97 2.73 15.30 -31.08
CA LEU A 97 3.40 15.42 -29.77
C LEU A 97 4.73 16.17 -29.89
N LEU A 98 5.56 15.83 -30.87
CA LEU A 98 6.82 16.52 -31.16
C LEU A 98 6.63 18.01 -31.49
N ASN A 99 5.60 18.34 -32.28
CA ASN A 99 5.28 19.73 -32.60
C ASN A 99 4.85 20.50 -31.34
N LYS A 100 4.00 19.91 -30.49
CA LYS A 100 3.57 20.52 -29.21
C LYS A 100 4.77 20.82 -28.30
N MET A 101 5.73 19.89 -28.20
CA MET A 101 6.97 20.12 -27.45
C MET A 101 7.76 21.32 -27.98
N LYS A 102 7.90 21.44 -29.31
CA LYS A 102 8.63 22.54 -29.94
C LYS A 102 8.00 23.91 -29.72
N VAL A 103 6.65 23.99 -29.69
CA VAL A 103 5.92 25.26 -29.53
C VAL A 103 5.45 25.49 -28.08
N ASN A 104 5.90 24.68 -27.14
CA ASN A 104 5.52 24.74 -25.72
C ASN A 104 4.00 24.75 -25.50
N GLN A 105 3.25 23.92 -26.21
CA GLN A 105 1.81 23.81 -26.10
C GLN A 105 1.40 22.55 -25.32
N ASN A 106 0.31 22.67 -24.57
CA ASN A 106 -0.28 21.56 -23.84
C ASN A 106 -1.02 20.60 -24.80
N ILE A 107 -1.15 19.35 -24.39
CA ILE A 107 -1.96 18.33 -25.04
C ILE A 107 -3.42 18.55 -24.62
N THR A 108 -4.34 18.58 -25.58
CA THR A 108 -5.79 18.64 -25.32
C THR A 108 -6.34 17.28 -24.88
N GLN A 109 -7.55 17.27 -24.33
CA GLN A 109 -8.19 16.04 -23.90
C GLN A 109 -8.43 15.04 -25.05
N ALA A 110 -8.75 15.54 -26.23
CA ALA A 110 -8.92 14.70 -27.42
C ALA A 110 -7.59 14.05 -27.84
N GLU A 111 -6.51 14.82 -27.87
CA GLU A 111 -5.17 14.33 -28.19
C GLU A 111 -4.65 13.32 -27.12
N TRP A 112 -4.99 13.51 -25.83
CA TRP A 112 -4.70 12.53 -24.80
C TRP A 112 -5.42 11.20 -25.06
N SER A 113 -6.67 11.23 -25.50
CA SER A 113 -7.45 10.04 -25.83
C SER A 113 -6.86 9.31 -27.03
N GLU A 114 -6.44 10.04 -28.06
CA GLU A 114 -5.79 9.49 -29.26
C GLU A 114 -4.44 8.87 -28.91
N LEU A 115 -3.64 9.54 -28.06
CA LEU A 115 -2.35 9.03 -27.57
C LEU A 115 -2.53 7.75 -26.74
N ASP A 116 -3.56 7.69 -25.88
CA ASP A 116 -3.92 6.50 -25.10
C ASP A 116 -4.27 5.32 -26.01
N GLN A 117 -5.09 5.55 -27.03
CA GLN A 117 -5.45 4.52 -28.01
C GLN A 117 -4.22 4.02 -28.79
N ALA A 118 -3.39 4.91 -29.30
CA ALA A 118 -2.19 4.55 -30.02
C ALA A 118 -1.22 3.75 -29.14
N ILE A 119 -0.93 4.20 -27.94
CA ILE A 119 -0.04 3.46 -27.01
C ILE A 119 -0.57 2.06 -26.72
N ASN A 120 -1.87 1.91 -26.44
CA ASN A 120 -2.46 0.60 -26.16
C ASN A 120 -2.53 -0.32 -27.40
N GLN A 121 -2.48 0.24 -28.60
CA GLN A 121 -2.36 -0.53 -29.85
C GLN A 121 -0.94 -1.10 -30.03
N TYR A 122 0.09 -0.32 -29.77
CA TYR A 122 1.49 -0.75 -29.97
C TYR A 122 2.07 -1.47 -28.75
N PHE A 123 1.69 -1.08 -27.53
CA PHE A 123 2.13 -1.71 -26.29
C PHE A 123 0.97 -2.47 -25.63
N VAL A 124 0.85 -3.72 -26.02
CA VAL A 124 -0.26 -4.60 -25.60
C VAL A 124 -0.39 -4.63 -24.07
N ASP A 125 -1.61 -4.39 -23.61
CA ASP A 125 -1.96 -4.41 -22.18
C ASP A 125 -1.27 -3.37 -21.30
N PHE A 126 -0.63 -2.34 -21.85
CA PHE A 126 0.09 -1.33 -21.06
C PHE A 126 -0.81 -0.69 -20.01
N LYS A 127 -1.97 -0.19 -20.40
CA LYS A 127 -2.97 0.39 -19.49
C LYS A 127 -3.41 -0.61 -18.42
N LEU A 128 -3.74 -1.81 -18.86
CA LEU A 128 -4.22 -2.88 -17.97
C LEU A 128 -3.16 -3.27 -16.93
N LYS A 129 -1.90 -3.39 -17.35
CA LYS A 129 -0.78 -3.70 -16.47
C LYS A 129 -0.61 -2.61 -15.37
N LEU A 130 -0.68 -1.33 -15.76
CA LEU A 130 -0.57 -0.23 -14.81
C LEU A 130 -1.71 -0.22 -13.78
N TYR A 131 -2.96 -0.36 -14.23
CA TYR A 131 -4.12 -0.32 -13.33
C TYR A 131 -4.26 -1.57 -12.45
N ARG A 132 -3.64 -2.69 -12.82
CA ARG A 132 -3.51 -3.87 -11.94
C ARG A 132 -2.58 -3.62 -10.76
N ILE A 133 -1.57 -2.77 -10.92
CA ILE A 133 -0.60 -2.46 -9.86
C ILE A 133 -1.21 -1.47 -8.86
N CYS A 134 -1.79 -0.37 -9.35
CA CYS A 134 -2.46 0.60 -8.51
C CYS A 134 -3.46 1.46 -9.30
N ASN A 135 -4.43 2.04 -8.60
CA ASN A 135 -5.34 3.00 -9.20
C ASN A 135 -4.62 4.32 -9.49
N LEU A 136 -4.61 4.78 -10.74
CA LEU A 136 -3.92 5.99 -11.20
C LEU A 136 -4.92 7.14 -11.37
N SER A 137 -4.51 8.36 -11.01
CA SER A 137 -5.17 9.57 -11.44
C SER A 137 -4.83 9.88 -12.91
N ASP A 138 -5.62 10.74 -13.56
CA ASP A 138 -5.39 11.11 -14.95
C ASP A 138 -3.99 11.66 -15.18
N LEU A 139 -3.51 12.55 -14.31
CA LEU A 139 -2.16 13.09 -14.38
C LEU A 139 -1.08 12.01 -14.22
N GLU A 140 -1.25 11.10 -13.25
CA GLU A 140 -0.30 10.00 -13.06
C GLU A 140 -0.24 9.10 -14.28
N TYR A 141 -1.38 8.83 -14.90
CA TYR A 141 -1.46 8.03 -16.12
C TYR A 141 -0.82 8.75 -17.31
N GLN A 142 -1.10 10.04 -17.50
CA GLN A 142 -0.49 10.88 -18.55
C GLN A 142 1.04 10.89 -18.43
N ILE A 143 1.59 11.01 -17.22
CA ILE A 143 3.04 10.90 -16.98
C ILE A 143 3.55 9.53 -17.42
N CYS A 144 2.84 8.44 -17.10
CA CYS A 144 3.23 7.08 -17.52
C CYS A 144 3.23 6.92 -19.05
N LEU A 145 2.23 7.48 -19.76
CA LEU A 145 2.19 7.46 -21.22
C LEU A 145 3.43 8.13 -21.83
N LEU A 146 3.78 9.32 -21.36
CA LEU A 146 4.94 10.08 -21.86
C LEU A 146 6.27 9.42 -21.50
N LEU A 147 6.39 8.83 -20.32
CA LEU A 147 7.58 8.05 -19.91
C LEU A 147 7.76 6.80 -20.78
N LYS A 148 6.66 6.13 -21.17
CA LYS A 148 6.68 4.97 -22.06
C LYS A 148 7.20 5.34 -23.44
N LEU A 149 6.92 6.54 -23.92
CA LEU A 149 7.41 7.09 -25.18
C LEU A 149 8.84 7.66 -25.09
N GLU A 150 9.49 7.53 -23.96
CA GLU A 150 10.82 8.07 -23.69
C GLU A 150 10.95 9.59 -23.86
N VAL A 151 9.83 10.31 -23.65
CA VAL A 151 9.82 11.78 -23.68
C VAL A 151 10.69 12.32 -22.55
N SER A 152 11.45 13.41 -22.83
CA SER A 152 12.31 14.04 -21.82
C SER A 152 11.50 14.62 -20.66
N LEU A 153 12.08 14.70 -19.47
CA LEU A 153 11.38 15.24 -18.29
C LEU A 153 11.02 16.72 -18.45
N SER A 154 11.83 17.48 -19.18
CA SER A 154 11.55 18.86 -19.53
C SER A 154 10.30 18.97 -20.40
N ASP A 155 10.22 18.12 -21.43
CA ASP A 155 9.08 18.11 -22.34
C ASP A 155 7.82 17.58 -21.66
N ILE A 156 7.93 16.56 -20.79
CA ILE A 156 6.80 16.10 -19.96
C ILE A 156 6.27 17.24 -19.10
N SER A 157 7.17 18.00 -18.45
CA SER A 157 6.82 19.16 -17.63
C SER A 157 5.97 20.17 -18.42
N THR A 158 6.38 20.47 -19.64
CA THR A 158 5.66 21.36 -20.57
C THR A 158 4.31 20.78 -20.97
N LEU A 159 4.27 19.54 -21.44
CA LEU A 159 3.07 18.88 -21.98
C LEU A 159 1.97 18.67 -20.94
N VAL A 160 2.32 18.38 -19.69
CA VAL A 160 1.36 18.22 -18.56
C VAL A 160 1.15 19.53 -17.79
N HIS A 161 1.78 20.62 -18.20
CA HIS A 161 1.70 21.94 -17.56
C HIS A 161 2.02 21.87 -16.05
N ARG A 162 3.19 21.33 -15.73
CA ARG A 162 3.68 21.20 -14.36
C ARG A 162 5.14 21.61 -14.27
N GLU A 163 5.50 22.24 -13.14
CA GLU A 163 6.90 22.57 -12.84
C GLU A 163 7.75 21.28 -12.72
N PRO A 164 9.02 21.29 -13.17
CA PRO A 164 9.91 20.14 -13.11
C PRO A 164 10.07 19.54 -11.70
N SER A 165 10.07 20.39 -10.68
CA SER A 165 10.12 19.98 -9.27
C SER A 165 8.86 19.23 -8.86
N ALA A 166 7.69 19.73 -9.24
CA ALA A 166 6.39 19.11 -8.99
C ALA A 166 6.27 17.77 -9.74
N LEU A 167 6.75 17.70 -10.98
CA LEU A 167 6.81 16.45 -11.75
C LEU A 167 7.69 15.40 -11.06
N THR A 168 8.87 15.80 -10.57
CA THR A 168 9.77 14.90 -9.83
C THR A 168 9.09 14.36 -8.56
N MET A 169 8.40 15.20 -7.81
CA MET A 169 7.66 14.80 -6.62
C MET A 169 6.48 13.87 -6.95
N SER A 170 5.77 14.13 -8.06
CA SER A 170 4.69 13.27 -8.53
C SER A 170 5.20 11.87 -8.88
N ARG A 171 6.33 11.77 -9.56
CA ARG A 171 6.97 10.49 -9.91
C ARG A 171 7.40 9.71 -8.67
N LYS A 172 8.02 10.36 -7.67
CA LYS A 172 8.37 9.72 -6.39
C LYS A 172 7.14 9.20 -5.65
N ARG A 173 6.06 10.00 -5.58
CA ARG A 173 4.81 9.59 -4.96
C ARG A 173 4.18 8.41 -5.70
N LEU A 174 4.21 8.43 -7.03
CA LEU A 174 3.70 7.34 -7.86
C LEU A 174 4.52 6.06 -7.64
N PHE A 175 5.85 6.16 -7.59
CA PHE A 175 6.70 5.03 -7.24
C PHE A 175 6.33 4.43 -5.88
N LYS A 176 6.21 5.27 -4.84
CA LYS A 176 5.78 4.83 -3.50
C LYS A 176 4.38 4.20 -3.52
N LYS A 177 3.46 4.73 -4.32
CA LYS A 177 2.10 4.21 -4.48
C LYS A 177 2.09 2.81 -5.11
N MET A 178 2.89 2.60 -6.17
CA MET A 178 3.01 1.33 -6.88
C MET A 178 3.73 0.26 -6.05
N PHE A 179 4.88 0.60 -5.47
CA PHE A 179 5.80 -0.38 -4.88
C PHE A 179 5.71 -0.47 -3.35
N LYS A 180 4.92 0.40 -2.70
CA LYS A 180 4.75 0.49 -1.24
C LYS A 180 6.07 0.70 -0.48
N LYS A 181 7.07 1.27 -1.16
CA LYS A 181 8.39 1.60 -0.60
C LYS A 181 8.88 2.95 -1.11
N GLU A 182 9.80 3.56 -0.38
CA GLU A 182 10.52 4.74 -0.87
C GLU A 182 11.47 4.35 -1.99
N GLY A 183 11.66 5.26 -2.97
CA GLY A 183 12.57 5.05 -4.08
C GLY A 183 12.81 6.33 -4.85
N LYS A 184 13.69 6.25 -5.84
CA LYS A 184 14.03 7.36 -6.72
C LYS A 184 13.04 7.45 -7.88
N ALA A 185 12.85 8.67 -8.41
CA ALA A 185 11.98 8.88 -9.57
C ALA A 185 12.46 8.11 -10.81
N GLU A 186 13.77 7.94 -10.97
CA GLU A 186 14.40 7.21 -12.08
C GLU A 186 14.07 5.72 -12.08
N GLU A 187 13.81 5.15 -10.90
CA GLU A 187 13.36 3.76 -10.79
C GLU A 187 11.96 3.56 -11.38
N LEU A 188 11.06 4.55 -11.19
CA LEU A 188 9.77 4.56 -11.85
C LEU A 188 9.92 4.63 -13.37
N ASP A 189 10.78 5.53 -13.87
CA ASP A 189 10.98 5.73 -15.31
C ASP A 189 11.47 4.42 -15.97
N SER A 190 12.45 3.76 -15.34
CA SER A 190 12.97 2.48 -15.82
C SER A 190 11.89 1.39 -15.83
N PHE A 191 11.08 1.34 -14.78
CA PHE A 191 9.97 0.40 -14.70
C PHE A 191 8.91 0.63 -15.80
N ILE A 192 8.46 1.88 -15.98
CA ILE A 192 7.45 2.23 -17.00
C ILE A 192 7.95 1.93 -18.41
N ARG A 193 9.22 2.17 -18.70
CA ARG A 193 9.81 1.82 -20.02
C ARG A 193 9.86 0.33 -20.25
N SER A 194 10.04 -0.46 -19.20
CA SER A 194 10.19 -1.92 -19.30
C SER A 194 8.86 -2.67 -19.53
N ILE A 195 7.74 -2.17 -19.03
CA ILE A 195 6.41 -2.80 -19.20
C ILE A 195 5.78 -2.46 -20.53
#